data_2d94cf626fadb448f88169faed73bd07
#
_entry.id   2d94cf626fadb448f88169faed73bd07
#
_cell.length_a   1.000
_cell.length_b   1.000
_cell.length_c   1.000
_cell.angle_alpha   90.00
_cell.angle_beta   90.00
_cell.angle_gamma   90.00
#
_symmetry.space_group_name_H-M   'P 1'
#
loop_
_entity.id
_entity.type
_entity.pdbx_description
1 polymer ?
#
loop_
_entity_poly.entity_id
_entity_poly.type
_entity_poly.pdbx_seq_one_letter_code
_entity_poly.pdbx_strand_id
1 'polypeptide(L)'
;MELKTLSEIEIISAASSKINEVDFENLTFGNVFTDHMLVCDYKDGAWQKPVIEPYAPFMIDPSSKVFHYGQAIFEGMKAYKDEQDAVWLFRPDENFHRFNKSASRMAMPEVPEDIFMGGLHKLLEIEKDWVKKGKGNTLYIRPFMIATGHGVIAAPSSEYRFMIILSPARAYYSGEVKVIIAEHFSRAANGGIGAAKAAGNYSAQFYPTKLANEKGFQQIIWTDDATHTKLEEAGTMNVFFRINDTLFTAQTNKRILDGVTRKSAEPYILHPIAV
;
A
#
# COMPACT_ATOMS: atom_id res chain seq x y z
N MET A 1 24.75 1.12 1.38
CA MET A 1 24.29 2.42 1.94
C MET A 1 24.10 2.19 3.43
N GLU A 2 24.93 2.78 4.27
CA GLU A 2 24.75 2.69 5.72
C GLU A 2 23.45 3.39 6.08
N LEU A 3 22.50 2.64 6.64
CA LEU A 3 21.28 3.21 7.23
C LEU A 3 21.74 4.15 8.34
N LYS A 4 21.38 5.43 8.21
CA LYS A 4 21.49 6.36 9.34
C LYS A 4 20.70 5.74 10.49
N THR A 5 21.39 5.40 11.56
CA THR A 5 20.78 4.84 12.76
C THR A 5 19.77 5.84 13.27
N LEU A 6 18.48 5.45 13.32
CA LEU A 6 17.44 6.22 14.01
C LEU A 6 17.94 6.52 15.44
N SER A 7 17.98 7.79 15.77
CA SER A 7 18.07 8.22 17.15
C SER A 7 16.80 7.77 17.86
N GLU A 8 16.87 6.60 18.53
CA GLU A 8 15.90 6.11 19.52
C GLU A 8 14.42 6.03 19.11
N ILE A 9 14.03 4.88 18.49
CA ILE A 9 12.62 4.45 18.47
C ILE A 9 12.27 3.99 19.90
N GLU A 10 11.18 4.50 20.44
CA GLU A 10 10.61 3.98 21.68
C GLU A 10 9.92 2.64 21.42
N ILE A 11 10.15 1.65 22.28
CA ILE A 11 9.54 0.33 22.14
C ILE A 11 8.73 0.04 23.40
N ILE A 12 7.43 -0.15 23.21
CA ILE A 12 6.49 -0.60 24.23
C ILE A 12 6.13 -2.05 23.89
N SER A 13 6.59 -2.98 24.70
CA SER A 13 6.37 -4.42 24.45
C SER A 13 4.91 -4.82 24.66
N ALA A 14 4.42 -5.71 23.81
CA ALA A 14 3.16 -6.39 24.03
C ALA A 14 3.26 -7.31 25.26
N ALA A 15 2.18 -7.46 26.03
CA ALA A 15 2.15 -8.27 27.23
C ALA A 15 2.34 -9.78 26.92
N SER A 16 1.86 -10.22 25.73
CA SER A 16 2.03 -11.58 25.22
C SER A 16 1.92 -11.57 23.69
N SER A 17 2.54 -12.56 23.05
CA SER A 17 2.36 -12.73 21.60
C SER A 17 1.12 -13.57 21.30
N LYS A 18 0.36 -13.15 20.29
CA LYS A 18 -0.81 -13.85 19.72
C LYS A 18 -0.45 -14.87 18.65
N ILE A 19 0.82 -15.02 18.32
CA ILE A 19 1.28 -15.82 17.18
C ILE A 19 0.81 -17.28 17.25
N ASN A 20 0.75 -17.85 18.45
CA ASN A 20 0.32 -19.23 18.69
C ASN A 20 -1.20 -19.45 18.58
N GLU A 21 -1.98 -18.37 18.50
CA GLU A 21 -3.44 -18.40 18.35
C GLU A 21 -3.85 -18.35 16.87
N VAL A 22 -2.89 -18.15 15.95
CA VAL A 22 -3.14 -17.91 14.53
C VAL A 22 -3.05 -19.19 13.71
N ASP A 23 -4.11 -19.52 12.99
CA ASP A 23 -4.09 -20.55 11.95
C ASP A 23 -3.47 -19.99 10.65
N PHE A 24 -2.16 -20.25 10.48
CA PHE A 24 -1.42 -19.79 9.30
C PHE A 24 -1.80 -20.53 8.00
N GLU A 25 -2.52 -21.66 8.09
CA GLU A 25 -2.96 -22.40 6.90
C GLU A 25 -4.25 -21.80 6.30
N ASN A 26 -5.10 -21.16 7.11
CA ASN A 26 -6.40 -20.64 6.71
C ASN A 26 -6.50 -19.11 6.87
N LEU A 27 -5.46 -18.38 6.48
CA LEU A 27 -5.43 -16.93 6.58
C LEU A 27 -6.37 -16.26 5.56
N THR A 28 -7.24 -15.39 6.06
CA THR A 28 -7.91 -14.38 5.24
C THR A 28 -7.04 -13.12 5.19
N PHE A 29 -6.74 -12.64 3.99
CA PHE A 29 -5.86 -11.49 3.79
C PHE A 29 -6.33 -10.26 4.58
N GLY A 30 -5.42 -9.71 5.41
CA GLY A 30 -5.64 -8.48 6.16
C GLY A 30 -6.56 -8.57 7.39
N ASN A 31 -6.89 -9.77 7.87
CA ASN A 31 -7.75 -9.96 9.06
C ASN A 31 -6.96 -10.23 10.34
N VAL A 32 -5.73 -10.71 10.22
CA VAL A 32 -4.84 -10.99 11.35
C VAL A 32 -3.70 -9.99 11.32
N PHE A 33 -3.36 -9.40 12.47
CA PHE A 33 -2.24 -8.47 12.59
C PHE A 33 -1.25 -8.97 13.64
N THR A 34 0.02 -8.59 13.48
CA THR A 34 1.11 -8.93 14.40
C THR A 34 0.93 -8.28 15.77
N ASP A 35 1.84 -8.52 16.67
CA ASP A 35 1.74 -8.05 18.05
C ASP A 35 1.99 -6.55 18.20
N HIS A 36 2.81 -5.96 17.29
CA HIS A 36 3.17 -4.55 17.37
C HIS A 36 2.86 -3.80 16.06
N MET A 37 2.80 -2.48 16.17
CA MET A 37 2.71 -1.52 15.07
C MET A 37 3.67 -0.36 15.29
N LEU A 38 4.12 0.29 14.22
CA LEU A 38 4.85 1.55 14.28
C LEU A 38 3.87 2.71 14.18
N VAL A 39 4.05 3.73 15.01
CA VAL A 39 3.27 4.98 15.00
C VAL A 39 4.22 6.17 15.08
N CYS A 40 3.96 7.19 14.25
CA CYS A 40 4.67 8.47 14.31
C CYS A 40 3.72 9.60 13.93
N ASP A 41 3.55 10.55 14.83
CA ASP A 41 2.69 11.72 14.60
C ASP A 41 3.49 12.88 13.96
N TYR A 42 2.82 13.63 13.10
CA TYR A 42 3.26 14.93 12.61
C TYR A 42 2.40 16.00 13.24
N LYS A 43 2.99 16.84 14.07
CA LYS A 43 2.34 17.94 14.82
C LYS A 43 3.26 19.15 14.92
N ASP A 44 2.69 20.32 14.99
CA ASP A 44 3.43 21.59 15.14
C ASP A 44 4.51 21.79 14.06
N GLY A 45 4.22 21.31 12.84
CA GLY A 45 5.13 21.42 11.70
C GLY A 45 6.31 20.44 11.69
N ALA A 46 6.34 19.44 12.60
CA ALA A 46 7.44 18.50 12.72
C ALA A 46 6.97 17.05 12.99
N TRP A 47 7.77 16.09 12.51
CA TRP A 47 7.65 14.69 12.90
C TRP A 47 8.07 14.52 14.36
N GLN A 48 7.23 13.84 15.13
CA GLN A 48 7.49 13.48 16.50
C GLN A 48 8.36 12.21 16.59
N LYS A 49 8.75 11.82 17.80
CA LYS A 49 9.49 10.57 18.03
C LYS A 49 8.62 9.36 17.62
N PRO A 50 9.11 8.47 16.74
CA PRO A 50 8.38 7.26 16.41
C PRO A 50 8.34 6.28 17.58
N VAL A 51 7.22 5.56 17.70
CA VAL A 51 6.99 4.56 18.75
C VAL A 51 6.59 3.24 18.08
N ILE A 52 7.18 2.13 18.52
CA ILE A 52 6.68 0.79 18.26
C ILE A 52 5.90 0.35 19.49
N GLU A 53 4.61 0.13 19.32
CA GLU A 53 3.69 -0.17 20.43
C GLU A 53 2.79 -1.37 20.09
N PRO A 54 2.12 -1.99 21.08
CA PRO A 54 1.18 -3.08 20.82
C PRO A 54 0.10 -2.68 19.82
N TYR A 55 -0.19 -3.56 18.85
CA TYR A 55 -1.28 -3.36 17.91
C TYR A 55 -2.62 -3.28 18.63
N ALA A 56 -3.24 -2.10 18.59
CA ALA A 56 -4.51 -1.82 19.25
C ALA A 56 -5.32 -0.76 18.49
N PRO A 57 -6.64 -0.68 18.71
CA PRO A 57 -7.43 0.47 18.30
C PRO A 57 -6.89 1.76 18.95
N PHE A 58 -6.97 2.87 18.25
CA PHE A 58 -6.63 4.19 18.78
C PHE A 58 -7.82 5.15 18.67
N MET A 59 -7.87 6.13 19.56
CA MET A 59 -8.90 7.18 19.50
C MET A 59 -8.53 8.23 18.46
N ILE A 60 -9.54 8.71 17.73
CA ILE A 60 -9.42 9.78 16.75
C ILE A 60 -10.65 10.68 16.85
N ASP A 61 -10.44 12.00 16.73
CA ASP A 61 -11.54 12.96 16.76
C ASP A 61 -12.50 12.77 15.60
N PRO A 62 -13.83 12.74 15.81
CA PRO A 62 -14.81 12.57 14.72
C PRO A 62 -14.73 13.63 13.63
N SER A 63 -14.21 14.82 13.92
CA SER A 63 -14.02 15.91 12.95
C SER A 63 -12.70 15.79 12.18
N SER A 64 -11.89 14.74 12.41
CA SER A 64 -10.63 14.55 11.70
C SER A 64 -10.83 14.48 10.19
N LYS A 65 -10.00 15.18 9.44
CA LYS A 65 -10.16 15.40 7.99
C LYS A 65 -10.14 14.11 7.17
N VAL A 66 -9.52 13.05 7.68
CA VAL A 66 -9.55 11.74 7.02
C VAL A 66 -10.98 11.22 6.82
N PHE A 67 -11.88 11.45 7.77
CA PHE A 67 -13.29 10.99 7.68
C PHE A 67 -14.11 11.79 6.68
N HIS A 68 -13.81 13.08 6.51
CA HIS A 68 -14.62 13.99 5.70
C HIS A 68 -14.09 14.16 4.29
N TYR A 69 -12.77 14.09 4.09
CA TYR A 69 -12.13 14.39 2.80
C TYR A 69 -11.24 13.26 2.30
N GLY A 70 -11.14 12.12 3.02
CA GLY A 70 -10.36 10.99 2.60
C GLY A 70 -8.87 11.30 2.38
N GLN A 71 -8.31 12.30 3.11
CA GLN A 71 -6.90 12.65 2.99
C GLN A 71 -6.07 11.58 3.68
N ALA A 72 -5.78 10.53 2.93
CA ALA A 72 -5.04 9.34 3.35
C ALA A 72 -4.30 8.73 2.17
N ILE A 73 -3.10 8.22 2.46
CA ILE A 73 -2.24 7.49 1.52
C ILE A 73 -1.77 6.18 2.17
N PHE A 74 -1.40 5.21 1.36
CA PHE A 74 -0.86 3.96 1.88
C PHE A 74 0.12 3.31 0.91
N GLU A 75 0.84 2.33 1.41
CA GLU A 75 1.71 1.44 0.65
C GLU A 75 1.38 -0.02 0.93
N GLY A 76 1.95 -0.89 0.14
CA GLY A 76 1.86 -2.33 0.32
C GLY A 76 3.12 -3.00 -0.21
N MET A 77 3.78 -3.74 0.66
CA MET A 77 4.94 -4.57 0.33
C MET A 77 4.89 -5.85 1.16
N LYS A 78 5.82 -6.76 0.94
CA LYS A 78 5.86 -8.04 1.61
C LYS A 78 7.26 -8.35 2.12
N ALA A 79 7.34 -8.96 3.30
CA ALA A 79 8.53 -9.61 3.80
C ALA A 79 8.45 -11.13 3.57
N TYR A 80 9.58 -11.72 3.26
CA TYR A 80 9.77 -13.14 2.97
C TYR A 80 10.87 -13.69 3.88
N LYS A 81 10.77 -14.95 4.28
CA LYS A 81 11.81 -15.63 5.05
C LYS A 81 12.41 -16.75 4.20
N ASP A 82 13.73 -16.76 4.07
CA ASP A 82 14.44 -17.82 3.37
C ASP A 82 14.70 -19.04 4.27
N GLU A 83 15.38 -20.06 3.72
CA GLU A 83 15.69 -21.29 4.44
C GLU A 83 16.73 -21.07 5.56
N GLN A 84 17.50 -19.98 5.51
CA GLN A 84 18.50 -19.57 6.51
C GLN A 84 17.92 -18.65 7.60
N ASP A 85 16.59 -18.48 7.65
CA ASP A 85 15.87 -17.58 8.57
C ASP A 85 16.13 -16.08 8.33
N ALA A 86 16.74 -15.69 7.22
CA ALA A 86 16.88 -14.29 6.87
C ALA A 86 15.56 -13.73 6.32
N VAL A 87 15.23 -12.50 6.75
CA VAL A 87 14.04 -11.77 6.29
C VAL A 87 14.42 -10.83 5.15
N TRP A 88 13.70 -10.96 4.04
CA TRP A 88 13.96 -10.23 2.80
C TRP A 88 12.80 -9.32 2.43
N LEU A 89 13.12 -8.14 1.92
CA LEU A 89 12.18 -7.19 1.32
C LEU A 89 12.50 -7.01 -0.17
N PHE A 90 11.48 -6.85 -0.98
CA PHE A 90 11.64 -6.60 -2.41
C PHE A 90 11.57 -5.10 -2.69
N ARG A 91 12.72 -4.46 -2.94
CA ARG A 91 12.86 -3.04 -3.33
C ARG A 91 12.06 -2.07 -2.45
N PRO A 92 12.19 -2.12 -1.11
CA PRO A 92 11.41 -1.29 -0.20
C PRO A 92 11.65 0.22 -0.42
N ASP A 93 12.82 0.61 -0.91
CA ASP A 93 13.17 2.00 -1.27
C ASP A 93 12.21 2.59 -2.30
N GLU A 94 11.80 1.79 -3.29
CA GLU A 94 10.83 2.21 -4.30
C GLU A 94 9.43 2.45 -3.70
N ASN A 95 9.05 1.66 -2.69
CA ASN A 95 7.81 1.90 -1.95
C ASN A 95 7.92 3.17 -1.10
N PHE A 96 9.04 3.41 -0.43
CA PHE A 96 9.30 4.64 0.31
C PHE A 96 9.21 5.87 -0.59
N HIS A 97 9.89 5.87 -1.73
CA HIS A 97 9.84 6.99 -2.68
C HIS A 97 8.42 7.21 -3.23
N ARG A 98 7.68 6.13 -3.54
CA ARG A 98 6.30 6.23 -4.03
C ARG A 98 5.34 6.70 -2.93
N PHE A 99 5.57 6.34 -1.68
CA PHE A 99 4.82 6.85 -0.54
C PHE A 99 4.96 8.37 -0.44
N ASN A 100 6.18 8.90 -0.47
CA ASN A 100 6.43 10.34 -0.40
C ASN A 100 5.93 11.09 -1.64
N LYS A 101 6.03 10.49 -2.84
CA LYS A 101 5.38 11.02 -4.05
C LYS A 101 3.85 11.13 -3.89
N SER A 102 3.24 10.16 -3.22
CA SER A 102 1.81 10.20 -2.90
C SER A 102 1.49 11.24 -1.84
N ALA A 103 2.34 11.40 -0.82
CA ALA A 103 2.21 12.43 0.21
C ALA A 103 2.22 13.83 -0.41
N SER A 104 3.24 14.15 -1.20
CA SER A 104 3.36 15.43 -1.90
C SER A 104 2.14 15.71 -2.80
N ARG A 105 1.64 14.70 -3.55
CA ARG A 105 0.45 14.86 -4.40
C ARG A 105 -0.83 15.13 -3.61
N MET A 106 -0.93 14.63 -2.37
CA MET A 106 -2.08 14.80 -1.48
C MET A 106 -1.93 15.98 -0.52
N ALA A 107 -0.91 16.84 -0.71
CA ALA A 107 -0.57 17.96 0.18
C ALA A 107 -0.37 17.50 1.64
N MET A 108 0.33 16.39 1.81
CA MET A 108 0.72 15.80 3.09
C MET A 108 2.25 15.92 3.27
N PRO A 109 2.77 15.96 4.50
CA PRO A 109 4.21 15.99 4.75
C PRO A 109 4.88 14.70 4.27
N GLU A 110 6.08 14.81 3.71
CA GLU A 110 6.91 13.65 3.39
C GLU A 110 7.43 13.02 4.69
N VAL A 111 7.42 11.69 4.75
CA VAL A 111 7.97 10.95 5.88
C VAL A 111 9.49 10.82 5.69
N PRO A 112 10.33 11.21 6.68
CA PRO A 112 11.77 11.00 6.63
C PRO A 112 12.14 9.51 6.44
N GLU A 113 13.24 9.26 5.72
CA GLU A 113 13.71 7.90 5.42
C GLU A 113 13.99 7.10 6.70
N ASP A 114 14.58 7.73 7.69
CA ASP A 114 14.87 7.12 8.98
C ASP A 114 13.60 6.68 9.72
N ILE A 115 12.52 7.46 9.67
CA ILE A 115 11.24 7.08 10.27
C ILE A 115 10.60 5.93 9.47
N PHE A 116 10.58 6.01 8.12
CA PHE A 116 9.94 5.00 7.29
C PHE A 116 10.76 3.72 7.25
N MET A 117 11.99 3.78 6.75
CA MET A 117 12.85 2.59 6.53
C MET A 117 13.43 2.08 7.84
N GLY A 118 13.97 2.96 8.69
CA GLY A 118 14.49 2.57 10.00
C GLY A 118 13.41 2.00 10.91
N GLY A 119 12.23 2.64 10.93
CA GLY A 119 11.06 2.15 11.67
C GLY A 119 10.57 0.80 11.15
N LEU A 120 10.49 0.62 9.82
CA LEU A 120 10.12 -0.65 9.19
C LEU A 120 11.10 -1.78 9.57
N HIS A 121 12.40 -1.54 9.47
CA HIS A 121 13.42 -2.55 9.81
C HIS A 121 13.33 -2.94 11.28
N LYS A 122 13.16 -1.96 12.18
CA LYS A 122 13.06 -2.23 13.63
C LYS A 122 11.78 -3.01 13.97
N LEU A 123 10.65 -2.66 13.33
CA LEU A 123 9.40 -3.40 13.51
C LEU A 123 9.54 -4.85 13.00
N LEU A 124 10.17 -5.07 11.85
CA LEU A 124 10.40 -6.43 11.33
C LEU A 124 11.38 -7.24 12.17
N GLU A 125 12.36 -6.60 12.79
CA GLU A 125 13.28 -7.28 13.75
C GLU A 125 12.49 -7.85 14.95
N ILE A 126 11.54 -7.07 15.49
CA ILE A 126 10.67 -7.47 16.60
C ILE A 126 9.70 -8.57 16.17
N GLU A 127 9.09 -8.43 14.99
CA GLU A 127 8.03 -9.29 14.47
C GLU A 127 8.54 -10.41 13.55
N LYS A 128 9.85 -10.70 13.54
CA LYS A 128 10.48 -11.67 12.61
C LYS A 128 9.89 -13.07 12.65
N ASP A 129 9.31 -13.49 13.79
CA ASP A 129 8.73 -14.83 13.95
C ASP A 129 7.36 -14.95 13.25
N TRP A 130 6.71 -13.81 12.95
CA TRP A 130 5.51 -13.76 12.14
C TRP A 130 5.77 -13.96 10.64
N VAL A 131 7.02 -13.82 10.19
CA VAL A 131 7.42 -14.14 8.82
C VAL A 131 7.66 -15.65 8.74
N LYS A 132 6.71 -16.40 8.19
CA LYS A 132 6.82 -17.85 8.07
C LYS A 132 7.58 -18.27 6.83
N LYS A 133 8.37 -19.37 6.95
CA LYS A 133 9.02 -20.03 5.82
C LYS A 133 8.02 -20.71 4.89
N GLY A 134 8.47 -21.05 3.71
CA GLY A 134 7.73 -21.88 2.76
C GLY A 134 7.00 -21.09 1.67
N LYS A 135 6.77 -21.78 0.58
CA LYS A 135 6.17 -21.20 -0.63
C LYS A 135 4.77 -20.65 -0.36
N GLY A 136 4.55 -19.39 -0.72
CA GLY A 136 3.29 -18.69 -0.57
C GLY A 136 3.12 -17.97 0.76
N ASN A 137 3.91 -18.26 1.78
CA ASN A 137 3.90 -17.52 3.03
C ASN A 137 4.62 -16.19 2.90
N THR A 138 4.01 -15.14 3.43
CA THR A 138 4.55 -13.78 3.43
C THR A 138 4.05 -13.04 4.65
N LEU A 139 4.77 -12.00 5.07
CA LEU A 139 4.24 -10.99 5.97
C LEU A 139 3.93 -9.73 5.15
N TYR A 140 2.66 -9.39 5.03
CA TYR A 140 2.22 -8.17 4.35
C TYR A 140 2.46 -6.96 5.24
N ILE A 141 3.06 -5.93 4.66
CA ILE A 141 3.43 -4.69 5.33
C ILE A 141 2.55 -3.58 4.76
N ARG A 142 1.83 -2.86 5.64
CA ARG A 142 0.94 -1.76 5.31
C ARG A 142 1.41 -0.45 5.97
N PRO A 143 2.35 0.30 5.36
CA PRO A 143 2.56 1.68 5.71
C PRO A 143 1.36 2.52 5.25
N PHE A 144 0.90 3.45 6.10
CA PHE A 144 -0.15 4.38 5.71
C PHE A 144 -0.05 5.67 6.53
N MET A 145 -0.60 6.74 6.00
CA MET A 145 -0.68 8.04 6.69
C MET A 145 -2.08 8.61 6.51
N ILE A 146 -2.64 9.11 7.61
CA ILE A 146 -3.96 9.71 7.67
C ILE A 146 -3.89 11.12 8.24
N ALA A 147 -4.78 11.99 7.77
CA ALA A 147 -4.97 13.33 8.33
C ALA A 147 -5.77 13.26 9.63
N THR A 148 -5.12 13.62 10.75
CA THR A 148 -5.69 13.56 12.09
C THR A 148 -6.14 14.92 12.64
N GLY A 149 -5.72 16.02 12.01
CA GLY A 149 -6.14 17.37 12.40
C GLY A 149 -7.66 17.53 12.36
N HIS A 150 -8.22 18.12 13.40
CA HIS A 150 -9.64 18.33 13.59
C HIS A 150 -10.19 19.50 12.75
N GLY A 151 -11.50 19.49 12.56
CA GLY A 151 -12.24 20.53 11.85
C GLY A 151 -12.69 20.14 10.45
N VAL A 152 -13.89 20.62 10.09
CA VAL A 152 -14.59 20.26 8.84
C VAL A 152 -14.37 21.25 7.69
N ILE A 153 -13.35 22.09 7.76
CA ILE A 153 -12.98 22.98 6.66
C ILE A 153 -12.29 22.15 5.57
N ALA A 154 -12.74 22.26 4.33
CA ALA A 154 -12.14 21.60 3.16
C ALA A 154 -10.79 22.22 2.79
N ALA A 155 -9.76 21.88 3.53
CA ALA A 155 -8.37 22.28 3.34
C ALA A 155 -7.43 21.16 3.80
N PRO A 156 -6.16 21.14 3.37
CA PRO A 156 -5.18 20.18 3.90
C PRO A 156 -5.12 20.22 5.43
N SER A 157 -4.85 19.08 6.04
CA SER A 157 -4.65 18.99 7.50
C SER A 157 -3.32 19.65 7.91
N SER A 158 -3.21 20.04 9.16
CA SER A 158 -1.94 20.42 9.79
C SER A 158 -1.31 19.30 10.63
N GLU A 159 -2.09 18.25 10.92
CA GLU A 159 -1.65 17.12 11.73
C GLU A 159 -1.91 15.82 11.00
N TYR A 160 -0.98 14.88 11.11
CA TYR A 160 -1.03 13.58 10.45
C TYR A 160 -0.49 12.50 11.38
N ARG A 161 -0.91 11.26 11.14
CA ARG A 161 -0.34 10.07 11.77
C ARG A 161 0.12 9.10 10.70
N PHE A 162 1.42 8.80 10.72
CA PHE A 162 2.05 7.73 9.95
C PHE A 162 2.08 6.45 10.79
N MET A 163 1.74 5.33 10.16
CA MET A 163 1.71 4.03 10.82
C MET A 163 2.22 2.93 9.89
N ILE A 164 2.81 1.90 10.47
CA ILE A 164 3.08 0.63 9.78
C ILE A 164 2.44 -0.49 10.58
N ILE A 165 1.54 -1.24 9.95
CA ILE A 165 0.93 -2.45 10.49
C ILE A 165 1.34 -3.66 9.65
N LEU A 166 1.43 -4.84 10.26
CA LEU A 166 1.88 -6.07 9.62
C LEU A 166 0.80 -7.15 9.73
N SER A 167 0.64 -7.93 8.66
CA SER A 167 -0.38 -8.98 8.59
C SER A 167 0.18 -10.22 7.89
N PRO A 168 0.18 -11.41 8.51
CA PRO A 168 0.54 -12.63 7.81
C PRO A 168 -0.42 -12.87 6.65
N ALA A 169 0.11 -13.25 5.50
CA ALA A 169 -0.66 -13.42 4.29
C ALA A 169 -0.16 -14.58 3.43
N ARG A 170 -1.08 -15.19 2.72
CA ARG A 170 -0.81 -16.15 1.63
C ARG A 170 -1.08 -15.50 0.26
N ALA A 171 -1.08 -16.30 -0.80
CA ALA A 171 -1.39 -15.79 -2.13
C ALA A 171 -2.79 -15.15 -2.17
N TYR A 172 -2.89 -13.94 -2.70
CA TYR A 172 -4.16 -13.20 -2.77
C TYR A 172 -5.15 -13.82 -3.75
N TYR A 173 -4.67 -14.34 -4.88
CA TYR A 173 -5.44 -15.07 -5.88
C TYR A 173 -4.91 -16.48 -6.05
N SER A 174 -5.82 -17.44 -6.24
CA SER A 174 -5.49 -18.81 -6.64
C SER A 174 -6.07 -19.06 -8.04
N GLY A 175 -5.18 -19.29 -9.02
CA GLY A 175 -5.59 -19.59 -10.41
C GLY A 175 -5.94 -18.36 -11.25
N GLU A 176 -6.75 -18.58 -12.29
CA GLU A 176 -7.17 -17.56 -13.25
C GLU A 176 -8.21 -16.62 -12.65
N VAL A 177 -8.11 -15.35 -13.00
CA VAL A 177 -9.02 -14.29 -12.56
C VAL A 177 -9.85 -13.82 -13.76
N LYS A 178 -11.16 -13.90 -13.65
CA LYS A 178 -12.08 -13.36 -14.68
C LYS A 178 -12.14 -11.85 -14.56
N VAL A 179 -11.92 -11.15 -15.66
CA VAL A 179 -11.89 -9.70 -15.72
C VAL A 179 -12.93 -9.16 -16.70
N ILE A 180 -13.44 -7.95 -16.43
CA ILE A 180 -14.28 -7.17 -17.35
C ILE A 180 -13.56 -5.87 -17.69
N ILE A 181 -13.71 -5.40 -18.92
CA ILE A 181 -13.18 -4.11 -19.36
C ILE A 181 -14.20 -3.01 -18.98
N ALA A 182 -13.72 -1.92 -18.39
CA ALA A 182 -14.57 -0.79 -18.04
C ALA A 182 -15.02 -0.03 -19.31
N GLU A 183 -16.32 0.18 -19.45
CA GLU A 183 -16.92 0.90 -20.59
C GLU A 183 -17.45 2.29 -20.22
N HIS A 184 -17.75 2.54 -18.92
CA HIS A 184 -18.40 3.78 -18.47
C HIS A 184 -17.72 4.42 -17.27
N PHE A 185 -17.24 3.59 -16.34
CA PHE A 185 -16.60 4.09 -15.12
C PHE A 185 -15.11 4.27 -15.35
N SER A 186 -14.55 5.34 -14.82
CA SER A 186 -13.11 5.60 -14.83
C SER A 186 -12.53 5.44 -13.44
N ARG A 187 -11.35 4.83 -13.34
CA ARG A 187 -10.58 4.73 -12.09
C ARG A 187 -9.98 6.08 -11.69
N ALA A 188 -9.50 6.82 -12.68
CA ALA A 188 -8.79 8.08 -12.48
C ALA A 188 -8.90 8.96 -13.72
N ALA A 189 -8.99 10.27 -13.53
CA ALA A 189 -8.97 11.25 -14.59
C ALA A 189 -7.56 11.80 -14.85
N ASN A 190 -7.35 12.35 -16.04
CA ASN A 190 -6.11 13.05 -16.36
C ASN A 190 -5.94 14.30 -15.47
N GLY A 191 -4.77 14.43 -14.83
CA GLY A 191 -4.53 15.49 -13.83
C GLY A 191 -5.12 15.21 -12.43
N GLY A 192 -5.87 14.11 -12.26
CA GLY A 192 -6.37 13.62 -10.98
C GLY A 192 -5.27 12.98 -10.11
N ILE A 193 -5.69 12.14 -9.16
CA ILE A 193 -4.79 11.51 -8.17
C ILE A 193 -4.43 10.05 -8.50
N GLY A 194 -4.71 9.57 -9.72
CA GLY A 194 -4.53 8.17 -10.10
C GLY A 194 -3.11 7.62 -9.93
N ALA A 195 -2.07 8.45 -10.11
CA ALA A 195 -0.68 8.08 -9.90
C ALA A 195 -0.24 8.12 -8.43
N ALA A 196 -1.05 8.67 -7.52
CA ALA A 196 -0.84 8.60 -6.08
C ALA A 196 -1.52 7.36 -5.50
N LYS A 197 -0.91 6.76 -4.50
CA LYS A 197 -1.54 5.64 -3.76
C LYS A 197 -2.45 6.17 -2.65
N ALA A 198 -3.46 6.95 -3.07
CA ALA A 198 -4.41 7.62 -2.21
C ALA A 198 -5.67 6.78 -1.97
N ALA A 199 -6.20 6.79 -0.76
CA ALA A 199 -7.36 5.99 -0.35
C ALA A 199 -8.59 6.21 -1.24
N GLY A 200 -8.83 7.46 -1.65
CA GLY A 200 -9.96 7.83 -2.51
C GLY A 200 -9.99 7.12 -3.87
N ASN A 201 -8.83 6.79 -4.44
CA ASN A 201 -8.76 6.02 -5.69
C ASN A 201 -9.35 4.61 -5.54
N TYR A 202 -9.34 4.05 -4.34
CA TYR A 202 -9.82 2.69 -4.07
C TYR A 202 -11.31 2.70 -3.74
N SER A 203 -11.79 3.65 -2.95
CA SER A 203 -13.22 3.77 -2.65
C SER A 203 -14.05 4.08 -3.90
N ALA A 204 -13.52 4.88 -4.83
CA ALA A 204 -14.17 5.15 -6.12
C ALA A 204 -14.41 3.90 -6.98
N GLN A 205 -13.66 2.83 -6.75
CA GLN A 205 -13.79 1.57 -7.49
C GLN A 205 -14.81 0.61 -6.88
N PHE A 206 -15.30 0.83 -5.65
CA PHE A 206 -16.15 -0.14 -4.95
C PHE A 206 -17.46 -0.41 -5.68
N TYR A 207 -18.14 0.63 -6.15
CA TYR A 207 -19.41 0.45 -6.86
C TYR A 207 -19.24 -0.31 -8.19
N PRO A 208 -18.38 0.09 -9.14
CA PRO A 208 -18.18 -0.68 -10.36
C PRO A 208 -17.65 -2.10 -10.10
N THR A 209 -16.80 -2.30 -9.07
CA THR A 209 -16.34 -3.65 -8.69
C THR A 209 -17.50 -4.52 -8.19
N LYS A 210 -18.43 -3.95 -7.41
CA LYS A 210 -19.65 -4.66 -7.00
C LYS A 210 -20.45 -5.12 -8.23
N LEU A 211 -20.67 -4.23 -9.20
CA LEU A 211 -21.39 -4.57 -10.43
C LEU A 211 -20.66 -5.65 -11.26
N ALA A 212 -19.33 -5.62 -11.30
CA ALA A 212 -18.54 -6.65 -11.96
C ALA A 212 -18.69 -8.02 -11.26
N ASN A 213 -18.63 -8.03 -9.93
CA ASN A 213 -18.81 -9.24 -9.11
C ASN A 213 -20.20 -9.87 -9.30
N GLU A 214 -21.26 -9.06 -9.37
CA GLU A 214 -22.63 -9.51 -9.66
C GLU A 214 -22.75 -10.22 -11.02
N LYS A 215 -21.87 -9.87 -11.98
CA LYS A 215 -21.73 -10.52 -13.29
C LYS A 215 -20.73 -11.68 -13.31
N GLY A 216 -20.15 -12.05 -12.15
CA GLY A 216 -19.19 -13.15 -12.02
C GLY A 216 -17.75 -12.82 -12.41
N PHE A 217 -17.37 -11.53 -12.50
CA PHE A 217 -16.00 -11.07 -12.72
C PHE A 217 -15.36 -10.65 -11.40
N GLN A 218 -14.09 -10.99 -11.19
CA GLN A 218 -13.37 -10.66 -9.96
C GLN A 218 -12.61 -9.34 -10.03
N GLN A 219 -12.29 -8.85 -11.26
CA GLN A 219 -11.55 -7.62 -11.45
C GLN A 219 -12.04 -6.84 -12.67
N ILE A 220 -11.72 -5.54 -12.67
CA ILE A 220 -11.97 -4.63 -13.79
C ILE A 220 -10.61 -4.23 -14.38
N ILE A 221 -10.47 -4.32 -15.69
CA ILE A 221 -9.43 -3.63 -16.43
C ILE A 221 -9.97 -2.26 -16.80
N TRP A 222 -9.34 -1.24 -16.28
CA TRP A 222 -9.73 0.15 -16.50
C TRP A 222 -9.27 0.65 -17.86
N THR A 223 -10.02 1.60 -18.38
CA THR A 223 -9.75 2.31 -19.62
C THR A 223 -9.53 3.79 -19.33
N ASP A 224 -8.98 4.51 -20.32
CA ASP A 224 -8.80 5.96 -20.24
C ASP A 224 -10.12 6.69 -20.00
N ASP A 225 -10.05 7.79 -19.24
CA ASP A 225 -11.20 8.58 -18.81
C ASP A 225 -11.90 9.37 -19.93
N ALA A 226 -11.20 9.62 -21.03
CA ALA A 226 -11.70 10.48 -22.10
C ALA A 226 -12.48 9.73 -23.18
N THR A 227 -12.00 8.53 -23.57
CA THR A 227 -12.54 7.82 -24.73
C THR A 227 -12.96 6.39 -24.43
N HIS A 228 -12.53 5.81 -23.31
CA HIS A 228 -12.70 4.40 -22.94
C HIS A 228 -12.21 3.41 -24.01
N THR A 229 -11.21 3.82 -24.83
CA THR A 229 -10.67 2.99 -25.92
C THR A 229 -9.28 2.44 -25.64
N LYS A 230 -8.61 2.95 -24.59
CA LYS A 230 -7.25 2.57 -24.24
C LYS A 230 -7.22 1.85 -22.91
N LEU A 231 -6.63 0.63 -22.91
CA LEU A 231 -6.48 -0.16 -21.68
C LEU A 231 -5.40 0.45 -20.79
N GLU A 232 -5.66 0.56 -19.49
CA GLU A 232 -4.75 1.14 -18.51
C GLU A 232 -4.25 0.09 -17.51
N GLU A 233 -4.87 -0.02 -16.34
CA GLU A 233 -4.49 -0.97 -15.30
C GLU A 233 -5.72 -1.64 -14.69
N ALA A 234 -5.55 -2.69 -13.91
CA ALA A 234 -6.65 -3.30 -13.15
C ALA A 234 -6.87 -2.58 -11.81
N GLY A 235 -7.89 -2.96 -11.08
CA GLY A 235 -8.31 -2.27 -9.85
C GLY A 235 -7.21 -2.13 -8.79
N THR A 236 -6.34 -3.12 -8.64
CA THR A 236 -5.28 -3.15 -7.62
C THR A 236 -3.89 -3.42 -8.16
N MET A 237 -3.71 -3.54 -9.48
CA MET A 237 -2.46 -3.99 -10.10
C MET A 237 -2.27 -3.40 -11.51
N ASN A 238 -1.00 -3.18 -11.90
CA ASN A 238 -0.66 -2.96 -13.30
C ASN A 238 -0.89 -4.24 -14.12
N VAL A 239 -1.10 -4.10 -15.42
CA VAL A 239 -1.41 -5.20 -16.32
C VAL A 239 -0.39 -5.26 -17.45
N PHE A 240 -0.01 -6.48 -17.81
CA PHE A 240 0.74 -6.78 -19.01
C PHE A 240 -0.11 -7.66 -19.92
N PHE A 241 -0.15 -7.32 -21.19
CA PHE A 241 -0.86 -8.08 -22.21
C PHE A 241 0.17 -8.78 -23.10
N ARG A 242 0.05 -10.10 -23.24
CA ARG A 242 0.82 -10.83 -24.25
C ARG A 242 -0.01 -10.95 -25.51
N ILE A 243 0.49 -10.38 -26.60
CA ILE A 243 -0.11 -10.50 -27.93
C ILE A 243 0.97 -11.10 -28.81
N ASN A 244 0.73 -12.33 -29.29
CA ASN A 244 1.77 -13.16 -29.90
C ASN A 244 2.99 -13.30 -28.97
N ASP A 245 4.18 -12.92 -29.42
CA ASP A 245 5.42 -12.99 -28.63
C ASP A 245 5.85 -11.65 -28.03
N THR A 246 4.96 -10.67 -28.02
CA THR A 246 5.23 -9.33 -27.50
C THR A 246 4.42 -9.07 -26.24
N LEU A 247 5.08 -8.53 -25.20
CA LEU A 247 4.44 -8.05 -23.97
C LEU A 247 4.18 -6.55 -24.09
N PHE A 248 2.97 -6.17 -23.78
CA PHE A 248 2.48 -4.80 -23.80
C PHE A 248 2.03 -4.37 -22.42
N THR A 249 2.31 -3.13 -22.03
CA THR A 249 1.74 -2.50 -20.84
C THR A 249 1.49 -1.03 -21.10
N ALA A 250 0.46 -0.46 -20.47
CA ALA A 250 0.16 0.95 -20.62
C ALA A 250 1.30 1.82 -20.09
N GLN A 251 1.65 2.90 -20.78
CA GLN A 251 2.66 3.85 -20.32
C GLN A 251 2.24 4.50 -19.00
N THR A 252 3.18 4.64 -18.04
CA THR A 252 2.91 5.37 -16.80
C THR A 252 2.59 6.84 -17.10
N ASN A 253 1.52 7.31 -16.52
CA ASN A 253 1.05 8.68 -16.63
C ASN A 253 0.42 9.13 -15.30
N LYS A 254 -0.30 10.24 -15.28
CA LYS A 254 -0.95 10.76 -14.06
C LYS A 254 -2.16 9.92 -13.60
N ARG A 255 -2.65 8.97 -14.42
CA ARG A 255 -3.78 8.10 -14.10
C ARG A 255 -3.36 6.73 -13.60
N ILE A 256 -2.15 6.25 -13.94
CA ILE A 256 -1.66 4.89 -13.68
C ILE A 256 -0.64 4.91 -12.54
N LEU A 257 -0.80 3.99 -11.58
CA LEU A 257 0.13 3.85 -10.49
C LEU A 257 1.46 3.27 -10.98
N ASP A 258 2.56 3.93 -10.59
CA ASP A 258 3.91 3.52 -10.90
C ASP A 258 4.33 2.30 -10.05
N GLY A 259 4.01 1.10 -10.54
CA GLY A 259 4.17 -0.16 -9.81
C GLY A 259 5.63 -0.58 -9.64
N VAL A 260 6.04 -0.96 -8.43
CA VAL A 260 7.40 -1.42 -8.13
C VAL A 260 7.74 -2.69 -8.92
N THR A 261 6.83 -3.67 -8.94
CA THR A 261 6.99 -4.90 -9.75
C THR A 261 7.01 -4.59 -11.23
N ARG A 262 6.16 -3.67 -11.69
CA ARG A 262 6.16 -3.20 -13.08
C ARG A 262 7.53 -2.65 -13.47
N LYS A 263 8.09 -1.71 -12.72
CA LYS A 263 9.44 -1.16 -12.94
C LYS A 263 10.51 -2.24 -13.03
N SER A 264 10.37 -3.33 -12.27
CA SER A 264 11.31 -4.44 -12.30
C SER A 264 11.15 -5.31 -13.55
N ALA A 265 9.95 -5.39 -14.12
CA ALA A 265 9.67 -6.14 -15.33
C ALA A 265 10.00 -5.35 -16.62
N GLU A 266 9.92 -4.02 -16.60
CA GLU A 266 10.11 -3.15 -17.78
C GLU A 266 11.42 -3.39 -18.54
N PRO A 267 12.59 -3.64 -17.90
CA PRO A 267 13.83 -3.91 -18.62
C PRO A 267 13.78 -5.16 -19.50
N TYR A 268 12.86 -6.06 -19.21
CA TYR A 268 12.66 -7.32 -19.96
C TYR A 268 11.55 -7.20 -21.02
N ILE A 269 10.88 -6.04 -21.12
CA ILE A 269 9.80 -5.78 -22.08
C ILE A 269 10.38 -4.95 -23.22
N LEU A 270 10.49 -5.56 -24.39
CA LEU A 270 11.18 -4.98 -25.55
C LEU A 270 10.43 -3.80 -26.22
N HIS A 271 9.14 -3.61 -25.97
CA HIS A 271 8.35 -2.51 -26.55
C HIS A 271 7.25 -2.03 -25.61
N PRO A 272 7.38 -0.82 -25.00
CA PRO A 272 6.23 -0.17 -24.37
C PRO A 272 5.25 0.26 -25.44
N ILE A 273 3.96 -0.03 -25.28
CA ILE A 273 2.93 0.60 -26.13
C ILE A 273 2.82 2.06 -25.69
N ALA A 274 3.06 2.98 -26.63
CA ALA A 274 2.43 4.28 -26.60
C ALA A 274 0.95 4.08 -26.97
N VAL A 275 0.07 4.10 -25.98
CA VAL A 275 -1.37 4.08 -26.18
C VAL A 275 -1.92 5.45 -25.86
#